data_b4cb357538246271045aab75bcd68e9e
#
_entry.id   b4cb357538246271045aab75bcd68e9e
#
_cell.length_a   1.000
_cell.length_b   1.000
_cell.length_c   1.000
_cell.angle_alpha   90.00
_cell.angle_beta   90.00
_cell.angle_gamma   90.00
#
_symmetry.space_group_name_H-M   'P 1'
#
loop_
_entity.id
_entity.type
_entity.pdbx_description
1 polymer ?
#
loop_
_entity_poly.entity_id
_entity_poly.type
_entity_poly.pdbx_seq_one_letter_code
_entity_poly.pdbx_strand_id
1 'polypeptide(L)'
;MKKIAILGSTGSIGTQTLEVIRENKDIEVTGLAAGTNVDLLEKQIREFQPKLVAMWTEEKAKELKSRIRDLDVKVVSGMDGLLEIATMEESEILVTAIVGMIGIRPTIAAIKAGKDIALANKETLVTAGHIIMPLAKECGVKILPVDSEHSAIFQSLQGSHGKNELKKILLTASGGPFRGKKQEDLLNIRVEDALKHPNWAMGRKITIDSSTMVNKGLEVMEARWLFNVDIDDVQVVVQPQSVIHSMVEYVDGAVIAQLGTPDMKLPIQYALYYPERRFLPGERVDFWSIGHLDFEKPDMDTFYGLALAYEAGRCGGTLPTVFNADRKSVV
;
A
#
# COMPACT_ATOMS: atom_id res chain seq x y z
N MET A 1 -2.80 0.10 -25.36
CA MET A 1 -2.31 -0.80 -24.30
C MET A 1 -1.70 0.12 -23.23
N LYS A 2 -2.20 0.03 -22.00
CA LYS A 2 -1.72 0.87 -20.88
C LYS A 2 -0.27 0.51 -20.55
N LYS A 3 0.57 1.49 -20.23
CA LYS A 3 1.99 1.30 -19.94
C LYS A 3 2.33 1.68 -18.52
N ILE A 4 3.01 0.79 -17.80
CA ILE A 4 3.33 1.01 -16.39
C ILE A 4 4.79 0.70 -16.07
N ALA A 5 5.28 1.35 -15.03
CA ALA A 5 6.55 1.01 -14.38
C ALA A 5 6.31 0.60 -12.92
N ILE A 6 7.14 -0.31 -12.40
CA ILE A 6 6.98 -0.88 -11.05
C ILE A 6 8.26 -0.70 -10.25
N LEU A 7 8.19 0.04 -9.16
CA LEU A 7 9.25 0.12 -8.17
C LEU A 7 9.01 -0.92 -7.07
N GLY A 8 9.93 -1.88 -6.91
CA GLY A 8 9.80 -2.98 -5.98
C GLY A 8 9.13 -4.22 -6.56
N SER A 9 9.41 -4.54 -7.82
CA SER A 9 8.78 -5.63 -8.59
C SER A 9 8.97 -7.03 -7.99
N THR A 10 10.03 -7.24 -7.22
CA THR A 10 10.33 -8.53 -6.57
C THR A 10 9.75 -8.65 -5.16
N GLY A 11 9.10 -7.62 -4.64
CA GLY A 11 8.37 -7.64 -3.38
C GLY A 11 6.97 -8.25 -3.51
N SER A 12 6.26 -8.41 -2.38
CA SER A 12 4.91 -9.01 -2.36
C SER A 12 3.92 -8.28 -3.27
N ILE A 13 3.85 -6.96 -3.22
CA ILE A 13 2.94 -6.17 -4.08
C ILE A 13 3.41 -6.19 -5.53
N GLY A 14 4.72 -6.06 -5.76
CA GLY A 14 5.26 -6.07 -7.13
C GLY A 14 5.01 -7.39 -7.87
N THR A 15 5.19 -8.52 -7.20
CA THR A 15 4.91 -9.85 -7.79
C THR A 15 3.43 -10.03 -8.09
N GLN A 16 2.54 -9.64 -7.18
CA GLN A 16 1.09 -9.69 -7.40
C GLN A 16 0.63 -8.70 -8.49
N THR A 17 1.29 -7.54 -8.62
CA THR A 17 1.05 -6.63 -9.75
C THR A 17 1.35 -7.31 -11.08
N LEU A 18 2.48 -8.01 -11.17
CA LEU A 18 2.83 -8.77 -12.39
C LEU A 18 1.89 -9.95 -12.64
N GLU A 19 1.35 -10.60 -11.60
CA GLU A 19 0.30 -11.61 -11.75
C GLU A 19 -0.98 -11.02 -12.36
N VAL A 20 -1.44 -9.87 -11.86
CA VAL A 20 -2.60 -9.17 -12.43
C VAL A 20 -2.38 -8.81 -13.89
N ILE A 21 -1.18 -8.36 -14.26
CA ILE A 21 -0.84 -8.03 -15.64
C ILE A 21 -0.84 -9.27 -16.53
N ARG A 22 -0.30 -10.39 -16.04
CA ARG A 22 -0.25 -11.67 -16.74
C ARG A 22 -1.65 -12.19 -17.09
N GLU A 23 -2.60 -12.03 -16.17
CA GLU A 23 -3.99 -12.43 -16.39
C GLU A 23 -4.71 -11.57 -17.43
N ASN A 24 -4.53 -10.26 -17.39
CA ASN A 24 -5.26 -9.33 -18.25
C ASN A 24 -4.63 -9.13 -19.64
N LYS A 25 -3.32 -9.23 -19.79
CA LYS A 25 -2.54 -9.17 -21.07
C LYS A 25 -2.69 -7.87 -21.89
N ASP A 26 -3.19 -6.80 -21.29
CA ASP A 26 -3.42 -5.51 -21.97
C ASP A 26 -2.61 -4.35 -21.34
N ILE A 27 -1.66 -4.69 -20.49
CA ILE A 27 -0.70 -3.76 -19.88
C ILE A 27 0.71 -4.13 -20.32
N GLU A 28 1.46 -3.14 -20.77
CA GLU A 28 2.90 -3.23 -21.06
C GLU A 28 3.71 -2.79 -19.83
N VAL A 29 4.67 -3.59 -19.41
CA VAL A 29 5.62 -3.23 -18.35
C VAL A 29 6.83 -2.57 -18.99
N THR A 30 7.00 -1.27 -18.79
CA THR A 30 8.09 -0.49 -19.40
C THR A 30 9.34 -0.44 -18.54
N GLY A 31 9.18 -0.50 -17.20
CA GLY A 31 10.29 -0.41 -16.26
C GLY A 31 10.07 -1.24 -14.99
N LEU A 32 11.14 -1.86 -14.47
CA LEU A 32 11.14 -2.64 -13.24
C LEU A 32 12.29 -2.22 -12.33
N ALA A 33 12.03 -2.10 -11.03
CA ALA A 33 13.09 -1.92 -10.04
C ALA A 33 13.01 -2.97 -8.93
N ALA A 34 14.16 -3.46 -8.48
CA ALA A 34 14.27 -4.38 -7.37
C ALA A 34 15.39 -3.99 -6.39
N GLY A 35 15.30 -4.50 -5.16
CA GLY A 35 16.35 -4.31 -4.15
C GLY A 35 17.58 -5.15 -4.47
N THR A 36 17.61 -6.40 -4.02
CA THR A 36 18.76 -7.29 -4.12
C THR A 36 18.47 -8.62 -4.83
N ASN A 37 17.21 -8.92 -5.12
CA ASN A 37 16.80 -10.21 -5.70
C ASN A 37 17.01 -10.22 -7.21
N VAL A 38 18.24 -10.50 -7.65
CA VAL A 38 18.62 -10.57 -9.06
C VAL A 38 17.94 -11.72 -9.77
N ASP A 39 17.81 -12.89 -9.12
CA ASP A 39 17.25 -14.10 -9.74
C ASP A 39 15.78 -13.91 -10.15
N LEU A 40 14.99 -13.28 -9.26
CA LEU A 40 13.59 -13.03 -9.59
C LEU A 40 13.45 -11.89 -10.62
N LEU A 41 14.27 -10.83 -10.49
CA LEU A 41 14.21 -9.73 -11.45
C LEU A 41 14.61 -10.20 -12.87
N GLU A 42 15.62 -11.06 -13.01
CA GLU A 42 15.98 -11.65 -14.32
C GLU A 42 14.80 -12.41 -14.94
N LYS A 43 14.09 -13.25 -14.14
CA LYS A 43 12.89 -13.94 -14.63
C LYS A 43 11.81 -12.98 -15.12
N GLN A 44 11.56 -11.92 -14.33
CA GLN A 44 10.59 -10.86 -14.69
C GLN A 44 11.01 -10.12 -15.97
N ILE A 45 12.29 -9.82 -16.15
CA ILE A 45 12.81 -9.19 -17.36
C ILE A 45 12.60 -10.08 -18.58
N ARG A 46 12.92 -11.36 -18.50
CA ARG A 46 12.74 -12.30 -19.61
C ARG A 46 11.28 -12.49 -20.01
N GLU A 47 10.36 -12.40 -19.03
CA GLU A 47 8.92 -12.54 -19.25
C GLU A 47 8.28 -11.26 -19.82
N PHE A 48 8.52 -10.10 -19.18
CA PHE A 48 7.82 -8.85 -19.48
C PHE A 48 8.59 -7.92 -20.42
N GLN A 49 9.85 -8.18 -20.69
CA GLN A 49 10.73 -7.44 -21.61
C GLN A 49 10.69 -5.91 -21.41
N PRO A 50 10.91 -5.40 -20.18
CA PRO A 50 10.94 -3.97 -19.92
C PRO A 50 12.12 -3.32 -20.65
N LYS A 51 12.03 -2.04 -20.96
CA LYS A 51 13.12 -1.27 -21.58
C LYS A 51 14.20 -0.85 -20.57
N LEU A 52 13.81 -0.62 -19.31
CA LEU A 52 14.68 -0.10 -18.26
C LEU A 52 14.48 -0.86 -16.96
N VAL A 53 15.58 -1.25 -16.32
CA VAL A 53 15.54 -1.92 -15.02
C VAL A 53 16.55 -1.33 -14.05
N ALA A 54 16.21 -1.31 -12.76
CA ALA A 54 17.09 -0.82 -11.71
C ALA A 54 17.30 -1.85 -10.60
N MET A 55 18.53 -1.97 -10.15
CA MET A 55 18.87 -2.62 -8.89
C MET A 55 19.27 -1.57 -7.85
N TRP A 56 18.99 -1.83 -6.55
CA TRP A 56 19.32 -0.85 -5.52
C TRP A 56 20.82 -0.60 -5.39
N THR A 57 21.66 -1.62 -5.57
CA THR A 57 23.12 -1.48 -5.48
C THR A 57 23.79 -1.64 -6.84
N GLU A 58 24.91 -0.92 -7.04
CA GLU A 58 25.69 -1.02 -8.27
C GLU A 58 26.24 -2.43 -8.50
N GLU A 59 26.63 -3.13 -7.44
CA GLU A 59 27.10 -4.51 -7.50
C GLU A 59 26.05 -5.43 -8.12
N LYS A 60 24.79 -5.36 -7.61
CA LYS A 60 23.68 -6.17 -8.12
C LYS A 60 23.26 -5.76 -9.54
N ALA A 61 23.39 -4.49 -9.90
CA ALA A 61 23.19 -4.03 -11.27
C ALA A 61 24.23 -4.62 -12.24
N LYS A 62 25.50 -4.67 -11.84
CA LYS A 62 26.58 -5.32 -12.63
C LYS A 62 26.33 -6.82 -12.79
N GLU A 63 25.92 -7.51 -11.71
CA GLU A 63 25.55 -8.92 -11.75
C GLU A 63 24.40 -9.14 -12.73
N LEU A 64 23.30 -8.40 -12.60
CA LEU A 64 22.14 -8.50 -13.49
C LEU A 64 22.52 -8.25 -14.94
N LYS A 65 23.25 -7.18 -15.23
CA LYS A 65 23.71 -6.83 -16.58
C LYS A 65 24.54 -7.95 -17.22
N SER A 66 25.32 -8.67 -16.44
CA SER A 66 26.08 -9.83 -16.89
C SER A 66 25.18 -11.01 -17.29
N ARG A 67 24.05 -11.21 -16.59
CA ARG A 67 23.14 -12.32 -16.83
C ARG A 67 22.20 -12.11 -18.02
N ILE A 68 21.85 -10.85 -18.31
CA ILE A 68 20.90 -10.48 -19.39
C ILE A 68 21.59 -9.87 -20.61
N ARG A 69 22.84 -10.23 -20.88
CA ARG A 69 23.61 -9.71 -22.03
C ARG A 69 22.98 -10.01 -23.38
N ASP A 70 22.10 -11.02 -23.41
CA ASP A 70 21.34 -11.47 -24.59
C ASP A 70 20.08 -10.62 -24.84
N LEU A 71 19.76 -9.66 -23.96
CA LEU A 71 18.57 -8.82 -24.03
C LEU A 71 18.94 -7.34 -24.23
N ASP A 72 18.12 -6.63 -25.00
CA ASP A 72 18.24 -5.18 -25.17
C ASP A 72 17.48 -4.43 -24.06
N VAL A 73 18.05 -4.47 -22.85
CA VAL A 73 17.46 -3.85 -21.65
C VAL A 73 18.51 -2.97 -20.96
N LYS A 74 18.17 -1.70 -20.74
CA LYS A 74 19.04 -0.79 -19.99
C LYS A 74 19.01 -1.13 -18.50
N VAL A 75 20.19 -1.33 -17.89
CA VAL A 75 20.35 -1.62 -16.47
C VAL A 75 20.98 -0.41 -15.76
N VAL A 76 20.32 0.11 -14.74
CA VAL A 76 20.76 1.23 -13.92
C VAL A 76 20.75 0.84 -12.41
N SER A 77 21.19 1.74 -11.53
CA SER A 77 21.26 1.43 -10.09
C SER A 77 20.96 2.63 -9.20
N GLY A 78 20.65 2.32 -7.94
CA GLY A 78 20.48 3.29 -6.88
C GLY A 78 19.30 4.24 -7.05
N MET A 79 19.34 5.36 -6.35
CA MET A 79 18.26 6.36 -6.40
C MET A 79 18.11 6.98 -7.80
N ASP A 80 19.20 7.22 -8.50
CA ASP A 80 19.14 7.78 -9.85
C ASP A 80 18.45 6.82 -10.82
N GLY A 81 18.68 5.51 -10.69
CA GLY A 81 17.97 4.49 -11.44
C GLY A 81 16.48 4.45 -11.11
N LEU A 82 16.09 4.61 -9.84
CA LEU A 82 14.67 4.70 -9.47
C LEU A 82 14.01 5.96 -10.04
N LEU A 83 14.72 7.09 -10.05
CA LEU A 83 14.22 8.34 -10.63
C LEU A 83 14.08 8.22 -12.15
N GLU A 84 15.02 7.57 -12.84
CA GLU A 84 14.94 7.34 -14.27
C GLU A 84 13.72 6.49 -14.63
N ILE A 85 13.45 5.39 -13.89
CA ILE A 85 12.24 4.58 -14.10
C ILE A 85 10.97 5.39 -13.80
N ALA A 86 10.97 6.16 -12.73
CA ALA A 86 9.81 6.94 -12.31
C ALA A 86 9.43 8.03 -13.33
N THR A 87 10.39 8.52 -14.12
CA THR A 87 10.19 9.59 -15.11
C THR A 87 10.19 9.13 -16.56
N MET A 88 10.25 7.81 -16.81
CA MET A 88 10.20 7.26 -18.17
C MET A 88 9.02 7.82 -18.96
N GLU A 89 9.26 8.38 -20.12
CA GLU A 89 8.22 9.02 -20.94
C GLU A 89 7.11 8.04 -21.35
N GLU A 90 7.48 6.80 -21.60
CA GLU A 90 6.56 5.77 -22.08
C GLU A 90 5.54 5.29 -21.01
N SER A 91 5.83 5.39 -19.73
CA SER A 91 4.91 4.89 -18.69
C SER A 91 3.85 5.93 -18.33
N GLU A 92 2.61 5.49 -18.16
CA GLU A 92 1.46 6.30 -17.76
C GLU A 92 1.22 6.23 -16.25
N ILE A 93 1.52 5.07 -15.63
CA ILE A 93 1.32 4.81 -14.21
C ILE A 93 2.63 4.30 -13.61
N LEU A 94 2.97 4.83 -12.43
CA LEU A 94 4.02 4.31 -11.56
C LEU A 94 3.40 3.53 -10.39
N VAL A 95 3.71 2.25 -10.29
CA VAL A 95 3.40 1.43 -9.09
C VAL A 95 4.53 1.59 -8.10
N THR A 96 4.24 2.15 -6.92
CA THR A 96 5.22 2.36 -5.85
C THR A 96 5.11 1.27 -4.79
N ALA A 97 5.79 0.15 -5.00
CA ALA A 97 5.78 -1.03 -4.12
C ALA A 97 7.09 -1.21 -3.32
N ILE A 98 7.88 -0.16 -3.19
CA ILE A 98 9.08 -0.13 -2.36
C ILE A 98 8.74 0.26 -0.92
N VAL A 99 9.49 -0.27 0.04
CA VAL A 99 9.24 -0.08 1.47
C VAL A 99 9.97 1.15 2.01
N GLY A 100 9.33 1.89 2.91
CA GLY A 100 9.93 2.98 3.64
C GLY A 100 10.02 4.30 2.85
N MET A 101 10.78 5.27 3.35
CA MET A 101 10.85 6.63 2.80
C MET A 101 11.57 6.74 1.45
N ILE A 102 12.21 5.66 0.98
CA ILE A 102 12.90 5.64 -0.33
C ILE A 102 11.94 5.98 -1.47
N GLY A 103 10.65 5.64 -1.32
CA GLY A 103 9.60 5.89 -2.31
C GLY A 103 9.25 7.36 -2.52
N ILE A 104 9.57 8.27 -1.60
CA ILE A 104 9.14 9.68 -1.65
C ILE A 104 9.71 10.40 -2.88
N ARG A 105 11.02 10.31 -3.10
CA ARG A 105 11.68 11.03 -4.22
C ARG A 105 11.20 10.53 -5.59
N PRO A 106 11.13 9.22 -5.86
CA PRO A 106 10.58 8.72 -7.12
C PRO A 106 9.11 9.07 -7.33
N THR A 107 8.30 9.06 -6.27
CA THR A 107 6.88 9.46 -6.35
C THR A 107 6.74 10.93 -6.75
N ILE A 108 7.50 11.84 -6.13
CA ILE A 108 7.52 13.27 -6.50
C ILE A 108 7.96 13.45 -7.96
N ALA A 109 8.99 12.73 -8.38
CA ALA A 109 9.50 12.82 -9.76
C ALA A 109 8.45 12.34 -10.78
N ALA A 110 7.77 11.23 -10.50
CA ALA A 110 6.70 10.70 -11.36
C ALA A 110 5.50 11.64 -11.45
N ILE A 111 5.06 12.24 -10.33
CA ILE A 111 3.99 13.23 -10.32
C ILE A 111 4.35 14.43 -11.21
N LYS A 112 5.57 14.97 -11.07
CA LYS A 112 6.06 16.07 -11.90
C LYS A 112 6.18 15.70 -13.39
N ALA A 113 6.38 14.41 -13.68
CA ALA A 113 6.38 13.88 -15.05
C ALA A 113 4.97 13.54 -15.57
N GLY A 114 3.91 13.91 -14.82
CA GLY A 114 2.51 13.73 -15.25
C GLY A 114 1.99 12.31 -15.15
N LYS A 115 2.55 11.47 -14.27
CA LYS A 115 2.16 10.06 -14.14
C LYS A 115 1.21 9.84 -12.98
N ASP A 116 0.17 9.04 -13.20
CA ASP A 116 -0.68 8.53 -12.13
C ASP A 116 0.13 7.59 -11.23
N ILE A 117 -0.18 7.57 -9.95
CA ILE A 117 0.54 6.77 -8.95
C ILE A 117 -0.38 5.69 -8.40
N ALA A 118 -0.05 4.41 -8.62
CA ALA A 118 -0.62 3.29 -7.87
C ALA A 118 0.20 3.12 -6.58
N LEU A 119 -0.31 3.69 -5.48
CA LEU A 119 0.43 3.88 -4.23
C LEU A 119 0.24 2.68 -3.30
N ALA A 120 1.31 1.89 -3.12
CA ALA A 120 1.36 0.84 -2.10
C ALA A 120 2.28 1.21 -0.92
N ASN A 121 3.09 2.25 -1.06
CA ASN A 121 4.02 2.74 -0.05
C ASN A 121 3.34 3.79 0.84
N LYS A 122 2.75 3.35 1.96
CA LYS A 122 2.04 4.24 2.89
C LYS A 122 2.95 5.28 3.55
N GLU A 123 4.22 4.94 3.77
CA GLU A 123 5.20 5.86 4.38
C GLU A 123 5.39 7.13 3.56
N THR A 124 5.14 7.07 2.26
CA THR A 124 5.18 8.25 1.37
C THR A 124 4.19 9.32 1.82
N LEU A 125 2.94 8.96 2.14
CA LEU A 125 1.94 9.92 2.60
C LEU A 125 2.05 10.22 4.09
N VAL A 126 2.38 9.25 4.92
CA VAL A 126 2.62 9.47 6.36
C VAL A 126 3.67 10.57 6.57
N THR A 127 4.75 10.50 5.80
CA THR A 127 5.90 11.42 5.96
C THR A 127 5.77 12.69 5.11
N ALA A 128 5.29 12.57 3.89
CA ALA A 128 5.30 13.65 2.90
C ALA A 128 3.93 13.95 2.28
N GLY A 129 2.83 13.53 2.92
CA GLY A 129 1.48 13.74 2.38
C GLY A 129 1.15 15.22 2.13
N HIS A 130 1.64 16.11 2.99
CA HIS A 130 1.52 17.56 2.85
C HIS A 130 2.25 18.14 1.62
N ILE A 131 3.18 17.40 1.03
CA ILE A 131 3.88 17.75 -0.22
C ILE A 131 3.23 17.02 -1.41
N ILE A 132 3.00 15.71 -1.25
CA ILE A 132 2.55 14.81 -2.34
C ILE A 132 1.15 15.18 -2.83
N MET A 133 0.19 15.35 -1.92
CA MET A 133 -1.21 15.56 -2.32
C MET A 133 -1.45 16.91 -3.01
N PRO A 134 -0.91 18.05 -2.51
CA PRO A 134 -0.98 19.30 -3.25
C PRO A 134 -0.29 19.25 -4.62
N LEU A 135 0.90 18.63 -4.70
CA LEU A 135 1.63 18.47 -5.95
C LEU A 135 0.87 17.62 -6.97
N ALA A 136 0.27 16.50 -6.54
CA ALA A 136 -0.55 15.67 -7.40
C ALA A 136 -1.76 16.44 -7.97
N LYS A 137 -2.41 17.25 -7.13
CA LYS A 137 -3.50 18.13 -7.54
C LYS A 137 -3.05 19.19 -8.55
N GLU A 138 -1.90 19.82 -8.31
CA GLU A 138 -1.31 20.83 -9.21
C GLU A 138 -0.97 20.23 -10.58
N CYS A 139 -0.36 19.05 -10.60
CA CYS A 139 0.00 18.33 -11.83
C CYS A 139 -1.18 17.61 -12.50
N GLY A 140 -2.36 17.57 -11.87
CA GLY A 140 -3.56 16.91 -12.43
C GLY A 140 -3.44 15.37 -12.49
N VAL A 141 -2.58 14.75 -11.67
CA VAL A 141 -2.37 13.31 -11.61
C VAL A 141 -3.14 12.68 -10.43
N LYS A 142 -3.46 11.40 -10.56
CA LYS A 142 -4.20 10.64 -9.55
C LYS A 142 -3.26 9.87 -8.64
N ILE A 143 -3.58 9.87 -7.35
CA ILE A 143 -3.00 8.94 -6.37
C ILE A 143 -4.04 7.85 -6.13
N LEU A 144 -3.79 6.64 -6.64
CA LEU A 144 -4.69 5.50 -6.59
C LEU A 144 -4.19 4.52 -5.49
N PRO A 145 -4.97 4.32 -4.42
CA PRO A 145 -4.51 3.48 -3.30
C PRO A 145 -4.46 2.00 -3.68
N VAL A 146 -3.36 1.35 -3.34
CA VAL A 146 -3.15 -0.10 -3.45
C VAL A 146 -3.31 -0.79 -2.10
N ASP A 147 -3.08 -0.07 -0.99
CA ASP A 147 -3.42 -0.59 0.35
C ASP A 147 -4.90 -1.01 0.37
N SER A 148 -5.21 -2.18 0.96
CA SER A 148 -6.55 -2.77 0.87
C SER A 148 -7.62 -1.93 1.52
N GLU A 149 -7.33 -1.34 2.67
CA GLU A 149 -8.24 -0.50 3.43
C GLU A 149 -8.50 0.83 2.71
N HIS A 150 -7.45 1.47 2.21
CA HIS A 150 -7.59 2.73 1.47
C HIS A 150 -8.27 2.53 0.11
N SER A 151 -7.98 1.41 -0.56
CA SER A 151 -8.71 1.03 -1.78
C SER A 151 -10.20 0.83 -1.49
N ALA A 152 -10.55 0.20 -0.36
CA ALA A 152 -11.93 0.00 0.05
C ALA A 152 -12.66 1.33 0.31
N ILE A 153 -12.01 2.26 1.02
CA ILE A 153 -12.53 3.62 1.24
C ILE A 153 -12.72 4.33 -0.10
N PHE A 154 -11.69 4.31 -0.95
CA PHE A 154 -11.74 4.91 -2.29
C PHE A 154 -12.90 4.35 -3.12
N GLN A 155 -13.12 3.02 -3.11
CA GLN A 155 -14.23 2.37 -3.80
C GLN A 155 -15.58 2.75 -3.20
N SER A 156 -15.69 2.88 -1.89
CA SER A 156 -16.93 3.26 -1.19
C SER A 156 -17.32 4.71 -1.44
N LEU A 157 -16.36 5.57 -1.81
CA LEU A 157 -16.57 6.98 -2.14
C LEU A 157 -16.96 7.23 -3.62
N GLN A 158 -16.97 6.20 -4.48
CA GLN A 158 -17.28 6.41 -5.92
C GLN A 158 -18.69 6.91 -6.20
N GLY A 159 -19.63 6.75 -5.28
CA GLY A 159 -20.99 7.30 -5.38
C GLY A 159 -21.16 8.69 -4.78
N SER A 160 -20.12 9.26 -4.19
CA SER A 160 -20.14 10.59 -3.58
C SER A 160 -19.92 11.67 -4.63
N HIS A 161 -20.73 12.72 -4.60
CA HIS A 161 -20.68 13.84 -5.54
C HIS A 161 -20.28 15.17 -4.88
N GLY A 162 -20.29 15.24 -3.54
CA GLY A 162 -20.03 16.44 -2.76
C GLY A 162 -18.88 16.29 -1.76
N LYS A 163 -18.12 17.38 -1.57
CA LYS A 163 -16.99 17.38 -0.61
C LYS A 163 -17.41 17.23 0.87
N ASN A 164 -18.68 17.52 1.18
CA ASN A 164 -19.21 17.53 2.55
C ASN A 164 -20.14 16.35 2.83
N GLU A 165 -20.15 15.34 2.00
CA GLU A 165 -21.01 14.16 2.17
C GLU A 165 -20.39 13.12 3.12
N LEU A 166 -19.07 13.04 3.17
CA LEU A 166 -18.35 12.13 4.06
C LEU A 166 -18.38 12.66 5.50
N LYS A 167 -18.94 11.88 6.44
CA LYS A 167 -18.97 12.18 7.85
C LYS A 167 -17.74 11.65 8.57
N LYS A 168 -17.39 10.38 8.32
CA LYS A 168 -16.20 9.75 8.87
C LYS A 168 -15.81 8.49 8.09
N ILE A 169 -14.55 8.11 8.24
CA ILE A 169 -14.00 6.85 7.75
C ILE A 169 -14.02 5.82 8.88
N LEU A 170 -14.51 4.61 8.57
CA LEU A 170 -14.46 3.46 9.46
C LEU A 170 -13.38 2.52 8.94
N LEU A 171 -12.15 2.74 9.40
CA LEU A 171 -10.96 2.01 8.98
C LEU A 171 -10.90 0.67 9.70
N THR A 172 -11.03 -0.45 8.97
CA THR A 172 -11.04 -1.76 9.60
C THR A 172 -9.63 -2.28 9.89
N ALA A 173 -9.51 -3.14 10.88
CA ALA A 173 -8.29 -3.84 11.27
C ALA A 173 -8.62 -5.29 11.62
N SER A 174 -7.73 -6.24 11.32
CA SER A 174 -7.87 -7.63 11.82
C SER A 174 -7.71 -7.75 13.35
N GLY A 175 -7.04 -6.76 13.95
CA GLY A 175 -6.63 -6.78 15.35
C GLY A 175 -5.25 -7.42 15.57
N GLY A 176 -4.67 -8.02 14.53
CA GLY A 176 -3.35 -8.66 14.59
C GLY A 176 -3.33 -9.99 15.36
N PRO A 177 -2.15 -10.63 15.47
CA PRO A 177 -2.01 -11.94 16.13
C PRO A 177 -2.21 -11.90 17.65
N PHE A 178 -2.18 -10.72 18.24
CA PHE A 178 -2.32 -10.56 19.70
C PHE A 178 -3.68 -10.02 20.14
N ARG A 179 -4.66 -9.97 19.22
CA ARG A 179 -6.03 -9.57 19.55
C ARG A 179 -6.56 -10.35 20.75
N GLY A 180 -7.15 -9.66 21.73
CA GLY A 180 -7.70 -10.23 22.96
C GLY A 180 -6.67 -10.48 24.08
N LYS A 181 -5.37 -10.28 23.82
CA LYS A 181 -4.32 -10.31 24.85
C LYS A 181 -4.24 -8.97 25.60
N LYS A 182 -3.74 -9.02 26.83
CA LYS A 182 -3.42 -7.86 27.66
C LYS A 182 -1.92 -7.65 27.75
N GLN A 183 -1.47 -6.47 28.20
CA GLN A 183 -0.03 -6.16 28.33
C GLN A 183 0.74 -7.24 29.08
N GLU A 184 0.15 -7.82 30.12
CA GLU A 184 0.76 -8.89 30.93
C GLU A 184 1.06 -10.15 30.10
N ASP A 185 0.17 -10.47 29.14
CA ASP A 185 0.33 -11.62 28.24
C ASP A 185 1.43 -11.40 27.19
N LEU A 186 1.80 -10.13 26.95
CA LEU A 186 2.76 -9.75 25.92
C LEU A 186 4.21 -9.70 26.40
N LEU A 187 4.45 -9.81 27.73
CA LEU A 187 5.80 -9.70 28.30
C LEU A 187 6.79 -10.76 27.81
N ASN A 188 6.31 -11.93 27.39
CA ASN A 188 7.15 -13.07 27.00
C ASN A 188 6.94 -13.49 25.53
N ILE A 189 6.33 -12.63 24.71
CA ILE A 189 6.17 -12.94 23.27
C ILE A 189 7.49 -12.94 22.53
N ARG A 190 7.56 -13.75 21.48
CA ARG A 190 8.70 -13.86 20.59
C ARG A 190 8.39 -13.28 19.23
N VAL A 191 9.43 -12.96 18.46
CA VAL A 191 9.30 -12.47 17.08
C VAL A 191 8.47 -13.43 16.22
N GLU A 192 8.64 -14.75 16.44
CA GLU A 192 7.90 -15.78 15.71
C GLU A 192 6.39 -15.73 15.97
N ASP A 193 5.97 -15.26 17.15
CA ASP A 193 4.54 -15.11 17.49
C ASP A 193 3.96 -13.86 16.82
N ALA A 194 4.72 -12.78 16.77
CA ALA A 194 4.33 -11.56 16.06
C ALA A 194 4.23 -11.76 14.53
N LEU A 195 4.96 -12.72 13.98
CA LEU A 195 4.94 -13.04 12.54
C LEU A 195 3.79 -13.95 12.11
N LYS A 196 2.95 -14.44 13.04
CA LYS A 196 1.79 -15.31 12.75
C LYS A 196 0.53 -14.49 12.55
N HIS A 197 0.41 -13.79 11.40
CA HIS A 197 -0.83 -13.05 11.12
C HIS A 197 -1.99 -14.03 10.83
N PRO A 198 -3.20 -13.82 11.41
CA PRO A 198 -4.31 -14.78 11.31
C PRO A 198 -4.88 -14.91 9.89
N ASN A 199 -4.93 -13.84 9.09
CA ASN A 199 -5.69 -13.79 7.84
C ASN A 199 -4.84 -13.46 6.61
N TRP A 200 -3.68 -12.79 6.77
CA TRP A 200 -2.89 -12.27 5.66
C TRP A 200 -1.50 -12.87 5.62
N ALA A 201 -1.05 -13.26 4.42
CA ALA A 201 0.34 -13.58 4.14
C ALA A 201 1.07 -12.30 3.70
N MET A 202 1.79 -11.68 4.60
CA MET A 202 2.44 -10.37 4.39
C MET A 202 3.96 -10.44 4.57
N GLY A 203 4.65 -9.38 4.12
CA GLY A 203 6.07 -9.19 4.42
C GLY A 203 6.35 -9.05 5.92
N ARG A 204 7.56 -9.43 6.36
CA ARG A 204 7.94 -9.42 7.80
C ARG A 204 7.67 -8.08 8.50
N LYS A 205 8.06 -6.97 7.86
CA LYS A 205 7.91 -5.63 8.45
C LYS A 205 6.44 -5.30 8.75
N ILE A 206 5.56 -5.41 7.77
CA ILE A 206 4.14 -5.07 7.95
C ILE A 206 3.44 -6.03 8.91
N THR A 207 3.86 -7.29 8.99
CA THR A 207 3.33 -8.27 9.95
C THR A 207 3.66 -7.87 11.39
N ILE A 208 4.89 -7.41 11.65
CA ILE A 208 5.28 -6.86 12.96
C ILE A 208 4.50 -5.58 13.25
N ASP A 209 4.43 -4.63 12.32
CA ASP A 209 3.66 -3.39 12.49
C ASP A 209 2.16 -3.70 12.77
N SER A 210 1.61 -4.77 12.19
CA SER A 210 0.24 -5.23 12.45
C SER A 210 0.06 -5.78 13.86
N SER A 211 1.05 -6.49 14.39
CA SER A 211 0.99 -7.12 15.72
C SER A 211 0.85 -6.12 16.87
N THR A 212 1.26 -4.88 16.66
CA THR A 212 1.21 -3.77 17.61
C THR A 212 0.18 -2.70 17.24
N MET A 213 -0.61 -2.93 16.19
CA MET A 213 -1.51 -1.95 15.56
C MET A 213 -0.81 -0.68 15.03
N VAL A 214 0.52 -0.62 15.00
CA VAL A 214 1.27 0.47 14.38
C VAL A 214 0.96 0.59 12.89
N ASN A 215 0.80 -0.55 12.18
CA ASN A 215 0.37 -0.52 10.78
C ASN A 215 -0.94 0.25 10.61
N LYS A 216 -1.93 0.00 11.48
CA LYS A 216 -3.21 0.70 11.46
C LYS A 216 -3.06 2.19 11.79
N GLY A 217 -2.13 2.52 12.71
CA GLY A 217 -1.77 3.91 13.00
C GLY A 217 -1.19 4.65 11.79
N LEU A 218 -0.31 4.01 11.01
CA LEU A 218 0.20 4.58 9.76
C LEU A 218 -0.93 4.77 8.73
N GLU A 219 -1.86 3.84 8.66
CA GLU A 219 -3.02 3.91 7.76
C GLU A 219 -4.00 5.03 8.14
N VAL A 220 -4.20 5.31 9.43
CA VAL A 220 -4.97 6.49 9.90
C VAL A 220 -4.37 7.78 9.36
N MET A 221 -3.05 7.93 9.44
CA MET A 221 -2.35 9.11 8.92
C MET A 221 -2.41 9.19 7.39
N GLU A 222 -2.30 8.05 6.69
CA GLU A 222 -2.42 7.99 5.23
C GLU A 222 -3.84 8.38 4.78
N ALA A 223 -4.89 7.87 5.44
CA ALA A 223 -6.28 8.18 5.15
C ALA A 223 -6.57 9.69 5.23
N ARG A 224 -6.02 10.37 6.23
CA ARG A 224 -6.11 11.82 6.36
C ARG A 224 -5.70 12.55 5.06
N TRP A 225 -4.58 12.13 4.48
CA TRP A 225 -4.04 12.76 3.27
C TRP A 225 -4.81 12.35 2.01
N LEU A 226 -5.06 11.06 1.83
CA LEU A 226 -5.73 10.55 0.62
C LEU A 226 -7.15 11.09 0.46
N PHE A 227 -7.90 11.18 1.56
CA PHE A 227 -9.31 11.54 1.52
C PHE A 227 -9.59 12.96 2.04
N ASN A 228 -8.54 13.69 2.43
CA ASN A 228 -8.60 15.07 2.93
C ASN A 228 -9.63 15.21 4.07
N VAL A 229 -9.52 14.35 5.08
CA VAL A 229 -10.34 14.35 6.30
C VAL A 229 -9.50 14.74 7.51
N ASP A 230 -10.17 15.16 8.60
CA ASP A 230 -9.48 15.28 9.88
C ASP A 230 -9.09 13.91 10.41
N ILE A 231 -8.01 13.84 11.18
CA ILE A 231 -7.54 12.56 11.73
C ILE A 231 -8.55 11.98 12.73
N ASP A 232 -9.32 12.84 13.41
CA ASP A 232 -10.37 12.44 14.35
C ASP A 232 -11.64 11.92 13.65
N ASP A 233 -11.78 12.18 12.34
CA ASP A 233 -12.82 11.60 11.51
C ASP A 233 -12.45 10.21 10.96
N VAL A 234 -11.26 9.70 11.28
CA VAL A 234 -10.84 8.33 10.96
C VAL A 234 -10.98 7.45 12.20
N GLN A 235 -12.02 6.64 12.26
CA GLN A 235 -12.29 5.73 13.36
C GLN A 235 -11.82 4.32 13.03
N VAL A 236 -10.94 3.74 13.87
CA VAL A 236 -10.52 2.34 13.72
C VAL A 236 -11.58 1.41 14.29
N VAL A 237 -11.92 0.37 13.54
CA VAL A 237 -12.86 -0.70 13.91
C VAL A 237 -12.16 -2.05 13.70
N VAL A 238 -12.10 -2.88 14.74
CA VAL A 238 -11.55 -4.24 14.60
C VAL A 238 -12.61 -5.14 13.99
N GLN A 239 -12.29 -5.78 12.86
CA GLN A 239 -13.13 -6.74 12.14
C GLN A 239 -12.29 -8.01 11.92
N PRO A 240 -12.40 -9.00 12.84
CA PRO A 240 -11.46 -10.12 12.93
C PRO A 240 -11.40 -11.00 11.68
N GLN A 241 -12.50 -11.17 10.98
CA GLN A 241 -12.59 -12.02 9.78
C GLN A 241 -11.88 -11.40 8.56
N SER A 242 -11.56 -10.10 8.59
CA SER A 242 -10.93 -9.35 7.49
C SER A 242 -11.68 -9.48 6.15
N VAL A 243 -13.00 -9.53 6.21
CA VAL A 243 -13.90 -9.56 5.03
C VAL A 243 -14.33 -8.17 4.63
N ILE A 244 -14.59 -7.30 5.61
CA ILE A 244 -14.82 -5.87 5.37
C ILE A 244 -13.46 -5.18 5.38
N HIS A 245 -13.05 -4.65 4.22
CA HIS A 245 -11.74 -4.00 4.10
C HIS A 245 -11.73 -2.55 4.55
N SER A 246 -12.83 -1.85 4.57
CA SER A 246 -13.14 -0.59 5.28
C SER A 246 -14.50 -0.06 4.84
N MET A 247 -14.97 0.97 5.52
CA MET A 247 -16.28 1.57 5.32
C MET A 247 -16.19 3.10 5.39
N VAL A 248 -17.20 3.76 4.84
CA VAL A 248 -17.41 5.20 5.00
C VAL A 248 -18.80 5.46 5.54
N GLU A 249 -18.93 6.38 6.48
CA GLU A 249 -20.21 6.89 6.98
C GLU A 249 -20.47 8.26 6.39
N TYR A 250 -21.61 8.41 5.76
CA TYR A 250 -22.07 9.67 5.19
C TYR A 250 -22.84 10.51 6.20
N VAL A 251 -23.02 11.80 5.87
CA VAL A 251 -23.72 12.77 6.77
C VAL A 251 -25.19 12.43 7.02
N ASP A 252 -25.79 11.64 6.15
CA ASP A 252 -27.18 11.15 6.31
C ASP A 252 -27.26 9.87 7.18
N GLY A 253 -26.11 9.36 7.66
CA GLY A 253 -25.99 8.15 8.46
C GLY A 253 -25.88 6.87 7.66
N ALA A 254 -25.87 6.92 6.33
CA ALA A 254 -25.62 5.74 5.51
C ALA A 254 -24.17 5.29 5.66
N VAL A 255 -23.95 3.96 5.75
CA VAL A 255 -22.62 3.37 5.77
C VAL A 255 -22.43 2.51 4.52
N ILE A 256 -21.39 2.79 3.74
CA ILE A 256 -21.02 1.99 2.57
C ILE A 256 -19.69 1.29 2.85
N ALA A 257 -19.63 -0.01 2.55
CA ALA A 257 -18.49 -0.87 2.80
C ALA A 257 -18.07 -1.62 1.54
N GLN A 258 -16.76 -1.81 1.38
CA GLN A 258 -16.24 -2.75 0.39
C GLN A 258 -15.86 -4.05 1.10
N LEU A 259 -16.37 -5.16 0.57
CA LEU A 259 -16.12 -6.50 1.06
C LEU A 259 -15.35 -7.31 0.01
N GLY A 260 -14.49 -8.21 0.48
CA GLY A 260 -13.71 -9.10 -0.37
C GLY A 260 -12.99 -10.19 0.43
N THR A 261 -12.45 -11.17 -0.27
CA THR A 261 -11.45 -12.06 0.30
C THR A 261 -10.13 -11.32 0.53
N PRO A 262 -9.28 -11.75 1.48
CA PRO A 262 -8.00 -11.10 1.76
C PRO A 262 -6.96 -11.36 0.64
N ASP A 263 -7.12 -10.69 -0.49
CA ASP A 263 -6.27 -10.80 -1.67
C ASP A 263 -5.88 -9.40 -2.19
N MET A 264 -4.59 -9.11 -2.21
CA MET A 264 -4.07 -7.82 -2.68
C MET A 264 -4.23 -7.59 -4.18
N LYS A 265 -4.51 -8.63 -4.97
CA LYS A 265 -4.74 -8.48 -6.42
C LYS A 265 -5.97 -7.63 -6.71
N LEU A 266 -6.99 -7.65 -5.86
CA LEU A 266 -8.19 -6.83 -6.03
C LEU A 266 -7.88 -5.33 -5.98
N PRO A 267 -7.28 -4.78 -4.92
CA PRO A 267 -6.93 -3.35 -4.88
C PRO A 267 -5.86 -2.99 -5.91
N ILE A 268 -4.90 -3.86 -6.20
CA ILE A 268 -3.90 -3.65 -7.26
C ILE A 268 -4.60 -3.50 -8.61
N GLN A 269 -5.46 -4.46 -8.98
CA GLN A 269 -6.18 -4.42 -10.25
C GLN A 269 -7.06 -3.18 -10.34
N TYR A 270 -7.77 -2.83 -9.27
CA TYR A 270 -8.61 -1.64 -9.28
C TYR A 270 -7.79 -0.34 -9.47
N ALA A 271 -6.64 -0.22 -8.83
CA ALA A 271 -5.75 0.92 -9.04
C ALA A 271 -5.22 1.01 -10.49
N LEU A 272 -4.89 -0.13 -11.11
CA LEU A 272 -4.37 -0.16 -12.48
C LEU A 272 -5.45 0.14 -13.55
N TYR A 273 -6.70 -0.24 -13.30
CA TYR A 273 -7.77 -0.14 -14.28
C TYR A 273 -8.80 0.94 -13.97
N TYR A 274 -8.68 1.64 -12.84
CA TYR A 274 -9.64 2.67 -12.46
C TYR A 274 -9.99 3.61 -13.64
N PRO A 275 -11.28 3.91 -13.87
CA PRO A 275 -12.46 3.56 -13.06
C PRO A 275 -13.12 2.20 -13.41
N GLU A 276 -12.54 1.42 -14.31
CA GLU A 276 -13.10 0.16 -14.77
C GLU A 276 -12.93 -0.97 -13.75
N ARG A 277 -13.91 -1.89 -13.72
CA ARG A 277 -13.78 -3.18 -13.03
C ARG A 277 -13.55 -4.28 -14.04
N ARG A 278 -12.50 -5.07 -13.81
CA ARG A 278 -12.13 -6.20 -14.66
C ARG A 278 -12.35 -7.51 -13.94
N PHE A 279 -12.54 -8.58 -14.71
CA PHE A 279 -12.56 -9.92 -14.13
C PHE A 279 -11.23 -10.20 -13.42
N LEU A 280 -11.30 -10.76 -12.22
CA LEU A 280 -10.16 -11.22 -11.45
C LEU A 280 -10.45 -12.67 -11.05
N PRO A 281 -9.62 -13.65 -11.44
CA PRO A 281 -9.76 -15.03 -10.98
C PRO A 281 -9.46 -15.12 -9.47
N GLY A 282 -10.03 -16.14 -8.81
CA GLY A 282 -9.80 -16.38 -7.39
C GLY A 282 -11.10 -16.57 -6.61
N GLU A 283 -10.95 -16.76 -5.31
CA GLU A 283 -12.06 -16.99 -4.39
C GLU A 283 -12.97 -15.77 -4.28
N ARG A 284 -14.24 -16.03 -4.01
CA ARG A 284 -15.26 -15.00 -3.75
C ARG A 284 -15.73 -15.12 -2.31
N VAL A 285 -16.22 -14.01 -1.79
CA VAL A 285 -16.86 -14.01 -0.47
C VAL A 285 -18.08 -14.92 -0.51
N ASP A 286 -18.08 -15.95 0.32
CA ASP A 286 -19.22 -16.82 0.53
C ASP A 286 -19.94 -16.41 1.82
N PHE A 287 -21.00 -15.63 1.68
CA PHE A 287 -21.78 -15.12 2.81
C PHE A 287 -22.48 -16.22 3.60
N TRP A 288 -22.80 -17.36 2.98
CA TRP A 288 -23.40 -18.49 3.67
C TRP A 288 -22.42 -19.17 4.62
N SER A 289 -21.17 -19.32 4.20
CA SER A 289 -20.10 -19.90 5.03
C SER A 289 -19.67 -18.95 6.15
N ILE A 290 -19.65 -17.63 5.91
CA ILE A 290 -19.27 -16.63 6.91
C ILE A 290 -20.33 -16.54 8.03
N GLY A 291 -21.61 -16.53 7.68
CA GLY A 291 -22.74 -16.51 8.61
C GLY A 291 -22.89 -15.18 9.38
N HIS A 292 -21.83 -14.68 10.02
CA HIS A 292 -21.84 -13.43 10.76
C HIS A 292 -20.50 -12.68 10.66
N LEU A 293 -20.52 -11.38 10.94
CA LEU A 293 -19.36 -10.53 10.97
C LEU A 293 -19.28 -9.84 12.33
N ASP A 294 -18.12 -9.91 12.94
CA ASP A 294 -17.88 -9.34 14.28
C ASP A 294 -17.18 -7.98 14.19
N PHE A 295 -17.52 -7.12 15.15
CA PHE A 295 -16.92 -5.80 15.27
C PHE A 295 -16.52 -5.55 16.73
N GLU A 296 -15.28 -5.05 16.93
CA GLU A 296 -14.74 -4.75 18.24
C GLU A 296 -14.12 -3.35 18.25
N LYS A 297 -14.03 -2.76 19.42
CA LYS A 297 -13.24 -1.54 19.63
C LYS A 297 -11.75 -1.92 19.70
N PRO A 298 -10.83 -1.13 19.12
CA PRO A 298 -9.40 -1.35 19.32
C PRO A 298 -9.03 -1.12 20.80
N ASP A 299 -8.22 -2.02 21.34
CA ASP A 299 -7.67 -1.88 22.71
C ASP A 299 -6.41 -0.99 22.64
N MET A 300 -6.62 0.33 22.77
CA MET A 300 -5.53 1.31 22.71
C MET A 300 -4.63 1.32 23.96
N ASP A 301 -5.09 0.75 25.07
CA ASP A 301 -4.30 0.65 26.30
C ASP A 301 -3.25 -0.46 26.16
N THR A 302 -3.63 -1.59 25.56
CA THR A 302 -2.71 -2.69 25.28
C THR A 302 -1.85 -2.39 24.05
N PHE A 303 -2.44 -1.85 22.98
CA PHE A 303 -1.75 -1.51 21.72
C PHE A 303 -1.51 -0.01 21.61
N TYR A 304 -0.64 0.49 22.47
CA TYR A 304 -0.35 1.91 22.62
C TYR A 304 0.19 2.57 21.34
N GLY A 305 0.77 1.79 20.43
CA GLY A 305 1.23 2.27 19.13
C GLY A 305 0.15 2.94 18.29
N LEU A 306 -1.11 2.48 18.38
CA LEU A 306 -2.24 3.13 17.70
C LEU A 306 -2.58 4.48 18.33
N ALA A 307 -2.57 4.58 19.68
CA ALA A 307 -2.81 5.84 20.39
C ALA A 307 -1.74 6.89 20.05
N LEU A 308 -0.46 6.50 20.04
CA LEU A 308 0.65 7.37 19.63
C LEU A 308 0.52 7.85 18.17
N ALA A 309 0.01 7.00 17.28
CA ALA A 309 -0.21 7.38 15.89
C ALA A 309 -1.27 8.50 15.77
N TYR A 310 -2.37 8.40 16.50
CA TYR A 310 -3.37 9.46 16.55
C TYR A 310 -2.78 10.76 17.12
N GLU A 311 -2.01 10.68 18.19
CA GLU A 311 -1.35 11.83 18.79
C GLU A 311 -0.38 12.50 17.79
N ALA A 312 0.50 11.71 17.18
CA ALA A 312 1.43 12.21 16.18
C ALA A 312 0.71 12.86 14.96
N GLY A 313 -0.39 12.26 14.53
CA GLY A 313 -1.19 12.79 13.43
C GLY A 313 -1.93 14.09 13.79
N ARG A 314 -2.45 14.23 15.02
CA ARG A 314 -3.08 15.49 15.51
C ARG A 314 -2.05 16.61 15.63
N CYS A 315 -0.90 16.33 16.20
CA CYS A 315 0.18 17.30 16.31
C CYS A 315 0.73 17.73 14.95
N GLY A 316 0.77 16.82 13.98
CA GLY A 316 1.24 17.11 12.63
C GLY A 316 2.73 17.47 12.57
N GLY A 317 3.10 18.34 11.63
CA GLY A 317 4.49 18.74 11.41
C GLY A 317 5.39 17.54 11.11
N THR A 318 6.47 17.37 11.85
CA THR A 318 7.42 16.25 11.70
C THR A 318 7.07 15.02 12.55
N LEU A 319 6.09 15.10 13.46
CA LEU A 319 5.77 13.99 14.37
C LEU A 319 5.32 12.71 13.66
N PRO A 320 4.52 12.73 12.58
CA PRO A 320 4.25 11.55 11.79
C PRO A 320 5.52 10.87 11.23
N THR A 321 6.51 11.67 10.84
CA THR A 321 7.81 11.17 10.36
C THR A 321 8.61 10.54 11.51
N VAL A 322 8.63 11.20 12.68
CA VAL A 322 9.27 10.66 13.89
C VAL A 322 8.63 9.34 14.28
N PHE A 323 7.29 9.28 14.37
CA PHE A 323 6.56 8.04 14.64
C PHE A 323 6.93 6.93 13.66
N ASN A 324 6.94 7.23 12.35
CA ASN A 324 7.33 6.25 11.33
C ASN A 324 8.79 5.79 11.47
N ALA A 325 9.71 6.68 11.87
CA ALA A 325 11.12 6.33 12.05
C ALA A 325 11.37 5.52 13.33
N ASP A 326 10.69 5.88 14.42
CA ASP A 326 10.91 5.33 15.77
C ASP A 326 9.91 4.24 16.18
N ARG A 327 9.02 3.81 15.27
CA ARG A 327 8.04 2.74 15.58
C ARG A 327 8.65 1.46 16.14
N LYS A 328 9.97 1.27 16.00
CA LYS A 328 10.72 0.15 16.63
C LYS A 328 10.66 0.20 18.15
N SER A 329 10.46 1.36 18.76
CA SER A 329 10.40 1.54 20.20
C SER A 329 9.03 1.20 20.81
N VAL A 330 8.01 0.96 19.97
CA VAL A 330 6.64 0.61 20.39
C VAL A 330 6.23 -0.80 19.97
N VAL A 331 7.20 -1.60 19.49
CA VAL A 331 7.02 -2.99 19.06
C VAL A 331 7.64 -3.94 20.07
#